data_fb4f49877c2f8bdfd3693d6cb6e2af4a
#
_entry.id   fb4f49877c2f8bdfd3693d6cb6e2af4a
#
_cell.length_a   1.000
_cell.length_b   1.000
_cell.length_c   1.000
_cell.angle_alpha   90.00
_cell.angle_beta   90.00
_cell.angle_gamma   90.00
#
_symmetry.space_group_name_H-M   'P 1'
#
loop_
_entity.id
_entity.type
_entity.pdbx_description
1 polymer ?
#
loop_
_entity_poly.entity_id
_entity_poly.type
_entity_poly.pdbx_seq_one_letter_code
_entity_poly.pdbx_strand_id
1 'polypeptide(L)'
;MTRPRFLVDENLSVLLPQTAHAHGYEATHVNHLGLRQAKDWDILNVVAEEDWILVTNNAIEFRGRYQRLAVHPGVVFVLPAVPRAQQVELFSAALDAIERFPDMVNVAFDVDYVGDKIQVRRYALP
;
A
#
# COMPACT_ATOMS: atom_id res chain seq x y z
N MET A 1 15.33 -14.49 -0.65
CA MET A 1 14.05 -13.83 -0.35
C MET A 1 14.00 -12.46 -1.00
N THR A 2 12.94 -12.20 -1.74
CA THR A 2 12.75 -10.89 -2.35
C THR A 2 12.18 -9.92 -1.30
N ARG A 3 12.68 -8.68 -1.32
CA ARG A 3 12.09 -7.63 -0.48
C ARG A 3 10.71 -7.25 -1.05
N PRO A 4 9.80 -6.76 -0.20
CA PRO A 4 8.52 -6.25 -0.67
C PRO A 4 8.67 -5.16 -1.74
N ARG A 5 7.73 -5.16 -2.68
CA ARG A 5 7.63 -4.17 -3.75
C ARG A 5 6.30 -3.48 -3.63
N PHE A 6 6.26 -2.16 -3.84
CA PHE A 6 5.06 -1.37 -3.60
C PHE A 6 4.52 -0.76 -4.89
N LEU A 7 3.23 -0.89 -5.10
CA LEU A 7 2.50 -0.24 -6.18
C LEU A 7 1.58 0.82 -5.56
N VAL A 8 1.84 2.08 -5.87
CA VAL A 8 1.10 3.21 -5.28
C VAL A 8 -0.07 3.58 -6.19
N ASP A 9 -1.27 3.61 -5.61
CA ASP A 9 -2.52 3.89 -6.33
C ASP A 9 -2.58 5.34 -6.82
N GLU A 10 -3.45 5.58 -7.82
CA GLU A 10 -3.57 6.85 -8.53
C GLU A 10 -3.85 8.04 -7.61
N ASN A 11 -4.68 7.83 -6.58
CA ASN A 11 -5.12 8.92 -5.69
C ASN A 11 -4.08 9.31 -4.64
N LEU A 12 -2.95 8.61 -4.58
CA LEU A 12 -1.85 8.95 -3.68
C LEU A 12 -0.71 9.60 -4.45
N SER A 13 0.13 10.30 -3.71
CA SER A 13 1.22 11.09 -4.28
C SER A 13 2.28 10.23 -4.97
N VAL A 14 2.84 10.74 -6.07
CA VAL A 14 4.01 10.16 -6.72
C VAL A 14 5.27 10.25 -5.86
N LEU A 15 5.23 10.97 -4.73
CA LEU A 15 6.34 11.00 -3.78
C LEU A 15 6.44 9.69 -2.98
N LEU A 16 5.37 8.89 -2.90
CA LEU A 16 5.39 7.67 -2.11
C LEU A 16 6.36 6.62 -2.66
N PRO A 17 6.45 6.39 -3.99
CA PRO A 17 7.52 5.52 -4.49
C PRO A 17 8.91 5.99 -4.09
N GLN A 18 9.18 7.29 -4.12
CA GLN A 18 10.47 7.84 -3.70
C GLN A 18 10.73 7.56 -2.22
N THR A 19 9.69 7.66 -1.39
CA THR A 19 9.77 7.35 0.04
C THR A 19 10.15 5.88 0.24
N ALA A 20 9.54 4.98 -0.49
CA ALA A 20 9.89 3.55 -0.43
C ALA A 20 11.33 3.30 -0.86
N HIS A 21 11.79 3.96 -1.93
CA HIS A 21 13.18 3.85 -2.40
C HIS A 21 14.16 4.30 -1.30
N ALA A 22 13.85 5.35 -0.58
CA ALA A 22 14.69 5.84 0.51
C ALA A 22 14.79 4.83 1.66
N HIS A 23 13.80 3.96 1.81
CA HIS A 23 13.82 2.86 2.78
C HIS A 23 14.42 1.56 2.19
N GLY A 24 14.90 1.60 0.96
CA GLY A 24 15.53 0.44 0.32
C GLY A 24 14.57 -0.51 -0.37
N TYR A 25 13.34 -0.09 -0.66
CA TYR A 25 12.35 -0.91 -1.35
C TYR A 25 12.17 -0.50 -2.80
N GLU A 26 11.81 -1.46 -3.65
CA GLU A 26 11.34 -1.18 -5.00
C GLU A 26 9.89 -0.70 -4.93
N ALA A 27 9.56 0.32 -5.72
CA ALA A 27 8.20 0.86 -5.76
C ALA A 27 7.96 1.64 -7.04
N THR A 28 6.71 1.69 -7.47
CA THR A 28 6.28 2.52 -8.58
C THR A 28 4.86 3.03 -8.35
N HIS A 29 4.45 4.00 -9.16
CA HIS A 29 3.09 4.52 -9.16
C HIS A 29 2.32 3.91 -10.32
N VAL A 30 1.01 3.69 -10.16
CA VAL A 30 0.19 3.10 -11.22
C VAL A 30 0.26 3.90 -12.52
N ASN A 31 0.46 5.21 -12.46
CA ASN A 31 0.59 6.05 -13.64
C ASN A 31 1.80 5.65 -14.50
N HIS A 32 2.87 5.16 -13.88
CA HIS A 32 4.08 4.73 -14.60
C HIS A 32 3.92 3.36 -15.25
N LEU A 33 2.90 2.61 -14.88
CA LEU A 33 2.60 1.31 -15.48
C LEU A 33 1.48 1.40 -16.52
N GLY A 34 1.06 2.60 -16.87
CA GLY A 34 -0.05 2.78 -17.80
C GLY A 34 -1.41 2.42 -17.22
N LEU A 35 -1.53 2.43 -15.89
CA LEU A 35 -2.75 2.05 -15.17
C LEU A 35 -3.56 3.26 -14.71
N ARG A 36 -3.29 4.43 -15.27
CA ARG A 36 -4.04 5.62 -14.93
C ARG A 36 -5.52 5.41 -15.29
N GLN A 37 -6.41 5.68 -14.34
CA GLN A 37 -7.85 5.47 -14.47
C GLN A 37 -8.23 4.00 -14.71
N ALA A 38 -7.32 3.07 -14.43
CA ALA A 38 -7.62 1.65 -14.51
C ALA A 38 -8.66 1.26 -13.44
N LYS A 39 -9.43 0.23 -13.75
CA LYS A 39 -10.41 -0.29 -12.81
C LYS A 39 -9.73 -1.13 -11.74
N ASP A 40 -10.40 -1.28 -10.59
CA ASP A 40 -9.82 -1.98 -9.44
C ASP A 40 -9.35 -3.40 -9.81
N TRP A 41 -10.12 -4.13 -10.62
CA TRP A 41 -9.74 -5.50 -11.00
C TRP A 41 -8.51 -5.54 -11.90
N ASP A 42 -8.29 -4.50 -12.74
CA ASP A 42 -7.08 -4.43 -13.55
C ASP A 42 -5.86 -4.20 -12.66
N ILE A 43 -5.99 -3.36 -11.65
CA ILE A 43 -4.93 -3.12 -10.66
C ILE A 43 -4.64 -4.41 -9.89
N LEU A 44 -5.68 -5.14 -9.45
CA LEU A 44 -5.50 -6.39 -8.72
C LEU A 44 -4.85 -7.47 -9.57
N ASN A 45 -5.13 -7.51 -10.87
CA ASN A 45 -4.45 -8.45 -11.77
C ASN A 45 -2.95 -8.18 -11.81
N VAL A 46 -2.54 -6.93 -11.93
CA VAL A 46 -1.12 -6.55 -11.93
C VAL A 46 -0.49 -6.87 -10.58
N VAL A 47 -1.17 -6.58 -9.49
CA VAL A 47 -0.71 -6.90 -8.13
C VAL A 47 -0.43 -8.39 -8.01
N ALA A 48 -1.37 -9.24 -8.47
CA ALA A 48 -1.23 -10.68 -8.36
C ALA A 48 -0.14 -11.23 -9.27
N GLU A 49 -0.06 -10.75 -10.52
CA GLU A 49 0.90 -11.26 -11.50
C GLU A 49 2.34 -10.85 -11.19
N GLU A 50 2.53 -9.64 -10.66
CA GLU A 50 3.87 -9.09 -10.46
C GLU A 50 4.27 -8.99 -8.99
N ASP A 51 3.44 -9.50 -8.10
CA ASP A 51 3.73 -9.59 -6.65
C ASP A 51 3.97 -8.21 -6.01
N TRP A 52 3.10 -7.25 -6.31
CA TRP A 52 3.14 -5.93 -5.71
C TRP A 52 2.33 -5.87 -4.42
N ILE A 53 2.82 -5.10 -3.44
CA ILE A 53 1.99 -4.67 -2.31
C ILE A 53 1.33 -3.36 -2.72
N LEU A 54 0.00 -3.37 -2.82
CA LEU A 54 -0.75 -2.17 -3.18
C LEU A 54 -0.76 -1.19 -2.00
N VAL A 55 -0.53 0.09 -2.29
CA VAL A 55 -0.68 1.19 -1.33
C VAL A 55 -1.80 2.08 -1.85
N THR A 56 -2.89 2.18 -1.10
CA THR A 56 -4.09 2.90 -1.56
C THR A 56 -4.78 3.60 -0.40
N ASN A 57 -5.55 4.64 -0.70
CA ASN A 57 -6.45 5.26 0.26
C ASN A 57 -7.91 4.81 0.08
N ASN A 58 -8.18 3.97 -0.91
CA ASN A 58 -9.53 3.47 -1.20
C ASN A 58 -9.79 2.17 -0.43
N ALA A 59 -9.85 2.27 0.90
CA ALA A 59 -10.00 1.12 1.77
C ALA A 59 -11.38 0.46 1.61
N ILE A 60 -12.43 1.25 1.38
CA ILE A 60 -13.79 0.72 1.27
C ILE A 60 -13.88 -0.32 0.14
N GLU A 61 -13.37 0.04 -1.04
CA GLU A 61 -13.43 -0.87 -2.20
C GLU A 61 -12.41 -2.00 -2.09
N PHE A 62 -11.16 -1.68 -1.82
CA PHE A 62 -10.09 -2.68 -1.89
C PHE A 62 -10.11 -3.66 -0.73
N ARG A 63 -10.51 -3.24 0.48
CA ARG A 63 -10.58 -4.18 1.60
C ARG A 63 -11.53 -5.33 1.30
N GLY A 64 -12.71 -5.02 0.75
CA GLY A 64 -13.68 -6.04 0.36
C GLY A 64 -13.15 -6.96 -0.73
N ARG A 65 -12.44 -6.42 -1.71
CA ARG A 65 -11.87 -7.21 -2.80
C ARG A 65 -10.76 -8.14 -2.30
N TYR A 66 -9.90 -7.64 -1.42
CA TYR A 66 -8.81 -8.44 -0.85
C TYR A 66 -9.33 -9.56 0.04
N GLN A 67 -10.44 -9.35 0.75
CA GLN A 67 -11.05 -10.39 1.58
C GLN A 67 -11.50 -11.60 0.75
N ARG A 68 -11.76 -11.42 -0.53
CA ARG A 68 -12.20 -12.49 -1.43
C ARG A 68 -11.05 -13.24 -2.06
N LEU A 69 -9.83 -12.77 -1.89
CA LEU A 69 -8.65 -13.44 -2.43
C LEU A 69 -8.16 -14.49 -1.44
N ALA A 70 -7.96 -15.70 -1.91
CA ALA A 70 -7.42 -16.77 -1.07
C ALA A 70 -5.98 -16.46 -0.64
N VAL A 71 -5.22 -15.86 -1.55
CA VAL A 71 -3.83 -15.47 -1.32
C VAL A 71 -3.59 -14.10 -1.97
N HIS A 72 -2.91 -13.22 -1.27
CA HIS A 72 -2.46 -11.95 -1.83
C HIS A 72 -1.14 -11.51 -1.18
N PRO A 73 -0.37 -10.63 -1.83
CA PRO A 73 0.97 -10.25 -1.34
C PRO A 73 0.97 -9.18 -0.26
N GLY A 74 -0.21 -8.74 0.19
CA GLY A 74 -0.31 -7.70 1.19
C GLY A 74 -0.83 -6.39 0.62
N VAL A 75 -1.35 -5.54 1.50
CA VAL A 75 -1.91 -4.24 1.13
C VAL A 75 -1.71 -3.24 2.27
N VAL A 76 -1.45 -1.98 1.90
CA VAL A 76 -1.33 -0.87 2.84
C VAL A 76 -2.43 0.13 2.54
N PHE A 77 -3.25 0.42 3.54
CA PHE A 77 -4.30 1.44 3.45
C PHE A 77 -3.84 2.70 4.18
N VAL A 78 -3.64 3.77 3.43
CA VAL A 78 -3.40 5.11 3.98
C VAL A 78 -4.79 5.75 4.11
N LEU A 79 -5.37 5.68 5.30
CA LEU A 79 -6.80 5.91 5.48
C LEU A 79 -7.26 7.35 5.29
N PRO A 80 -6.55 8.39 5.82
CA PRO A 80 -7.08 9.74 5.70
C PRO A 80 -6.77 10.38 4.36
N ALA A 81 -7.67 11.23 3.89
CA ALA A 81 -7.41 12.08 2.73
C ALA A 81 -6.58 13.28 3.21
N VAL A 82 -5.28 13.25 3.01
CA VAL A 82 -4.36 14.27 3.52
C VAL A 82 -3.44 14.76 2.41
N PRO A 83 -2.82 15.96 2.58
CA PRO A 83 -1.82 16.46 1.64
C PRO A 83 -0.61 15.51 1.55
N ARG A 84 0.15 15.65 0.46
CA ARG A 84 1.28 14.73 0.17
C ARG A 84 2.31 14.62 1.28
N ALA A 85 2.62 15.71 1.99
CA ALA A 85 3.61 15.67 3.08
C ALA A 85 3.15 14.71 4.18
N GLN A 86 1.86 14.71 4.51
CA GLN A 86 1.29 13.82 5.51
C GLN A 86 1.16 12.40 4.97
N GLN A 87 0.88 12.23 3.67
CA GLN A 87 0.92 10.90 3.04
C GLN A 87 2.30 10.27 3.19
N VAL A 88 3.35 11.03 2.95
CA VAL A 88 4.75 10.56 3.10
C VAL A 88 4.99 10.14 4.54
N GLU A 89 4.56 10.94 5.50
CA GLU A 89 4.72 10.65 6.93
C GLU A 89 4.02 9.35 7.32
N LEU A 90 2.78 9.17 6.88
CA LEU A 90 2.00 7.97 7.17
C LEU A 90 2.62 6.74 6.51
N PHE A 91 3.00 6.86 5.25
CA PHE A 91 3.60 5.74 4.52
C PHE A 91 4.96 5.35 5.12
N SER A 92 5.76 6.32 5.55
CA SER A 92 7.02 6.05 6.25
C SER A 92 6.81 5.22 7.51
N ALA A 93 5.76 5.54 8.28
CA ALA A 93 5.42 4.78 9.48
C ALA A 93 5.03 3.34 9.12
N ALA A 94 4.28 3.15 8.02
CA ALA A 94 3.93 1.82 7.54
C ALA A 94 5.18 1.04 7.13
N LEU A 95 6.12 1.67 6.43
CA LEU A 95 7.36 1.03 6.01
C LEU A 95 8.21 0.59 7.20
N ASP A 96 8.27 1.39 8.26
CA ASP A 96 8.98 1.03 9.49
C ASP A 96 8.34 -0.21 10.14
N ALA A 97 7.02 -0.29 10.13
CA ALA A 97 6.31 -1.44 10.68
C ALA A 97 6.55 -2.70 9.82
N ILE A 98 6.56 -2.56 8.51
CA ILE A 98 6.83 -3.67 7.59
C ILE A 98 8.26 -4.18 7.76
N GLU A 99 9.22 -3.28 8.00
CA GLU A 99 10.60 -3.68 8.27
C GLU A 99 10.69 -4.59 9.49
N ARG A 100 9.87 -4.33 10.52
CA ARG A 100 9.82 -5.16 11.73
C ARG A 100 9.00 -6.42 11.56
N PHE A 101 7.99 -6.41 10.69
CA PHE A 101 7.08 -7.53 10.44
C PHE A 101 6.97 -7.77 8.94
N PRO A 102 8.00 -8.36 8.32
CA PRO A 102 8.10 -8.39 6.85
C PRO A 102 7.21 -9.42 6.15
N ASP A 103 6.55 -10.31 6.88
CA ASP A 103 5.64 -11.27 6.27
C ASP A 103 4.33 -10.55 5.90
N MET A 104 4.13 -10.34 4.60
CA MET A 104 3.00 -9.60 4.07
C MET A 104 1.93 -10.48 3.42
N VAL A 105 2.14 -11.79 3.36
CA VAL A 105 1.16 -12.69 2.73
C VAL A 105 -0.15 -12.66 3.52
N ASN A 106 -1.23 -12.28 2.85
CA ASN A 106 -2.57 -12.15 3.45
C ASN A 106 -2.63 -11.18 4.63
N VAL A 107 -1.80 -10.13 4.60
CA VAL A 107 -1.71 -9.13 5.66
C VAL A 107 -2.12 -7.77 5.12
N ALA A 108 -2.81 -6.99 5.93
CA ALA A 108 -3.10 -5.59 5.66
C ALA A 108 -2.52 -4.71 6.78
N PHE A 109 -2.14 -3.50 6.38
CA PHE A 109 -1.78 -2.43 7.31
C PHE A 109 -2.75 -1.28 7.12
N ASP A 110 -3.31 -0.78 8.21
CA ASP A 110 -4.04 0.50 8.22
C ASP A 110 -3.14 1.53 8.87
N VAL A 111 -2.98 2.68 8.22
CA VAL A 111 -2.20 3.80 8.74
C VAL A 111 -3.10 5.02 8.81
N ASP A 112 -3.17 5.63 9.99
CA ASP A 112 -4.06 6.75 10.23
C ASP A 112 -3.47 7.67 11.31
N TYR A 113 -4.10 8.83 11.48
CA TYR A 113 -3.83 9.70 12.62
C TYR A 113 -4.86 9.45 13.71
N VAL A 114 -4.38 9.42 14.96
CA VAL A 114 -5.22 9.47 16.15
C VAL A 114 -4.79 10.73 16.90
N GLY A 115 -5.58 11.80 16.75
CA GLY A 115 -5.14 13.14 17.16
C GLY A 115 -3.97 13.58 16.29
N ASP A 116 -2.85 13.90 16.90
CA ASP A 116 -1.61 14.31 16.22
C ASP A 116 -0.60 13.16 16.10
N LYS A 117 -1.00 11.95 16.49
CA LYS A 117 -0.12 10.77 16.46
C LYS A 117 -0.50 9.84 15.33
N ILE A 118 0.49 9.13 14.81
CA ILE A 118 0.29 8.12 13.78
C ILE A 118 0.01 6.78 14.44
N GLN A 119 -1.05 6.10 13.98
CA GLN A 119 -1.38 4.75 14.39
C GLN A 119 -1.21 3.81 13.20
N VAL A 120 -0.49 2.71 13.39
CA VAL A 120 -0.30 1.66 12.40
C VAL A 120 -0.88 0.37 12.97
N ARG A 121 -1.82 -0.24 12.24
CA ARG A 121 -2.41 -1.52 12.64
C ARG A 121 -2.12 -2.57 11.59
N ARG A 122 -1.59 -3.71 12.02
CA ARG A 122 -1.34 -4.88 11.18
C ARG A 122 -2.39 -5.93 11.49
N TYR A 123 -3.02 -6.49 10.46
CA TYR A 123 -4.03 -7.53 10.66
C TYR A 123 -4.10 -8.48 9.47
N ALA A 124 -4.62 -9.68 9.73
CA ALA A 124 -4.84 -10.66 8.65
C ALA A 124 -6.04 -10.20 7.81
N LEU A 125 -5.87 -10.29 6.49
CA LEU A 125 -6.92 -9.96 5.53
C LEU A 125 -6.89 -11.01 4.42
N PRO A 126 -7.40 -12.22 4.72
CA PRO A 126 -7.46 -13.30 3.73
C PRO A 126 -8.59 -13.08 2.72
#